data_11022ff1888265c5e4fc772c2bfd6dc3
#
_entry.id   11022ff1888265c5e4fc772c2bfd6dc3
#
_cell.length_a   1.000
_cell.length_b   1.000
_cell.length_c   1.000
_cell.angle_alpha   90.00
_cell.angle_beta   90.00
_cell.angle_gamma   90.00
#
_symmetry.space_group_name_H-M   'P 1'
#
loop_
_entity.id
_entity.type
_entity.pdbx_description
1 polymer ?
#
loop_
_entity_poly.entity_id
_entity_poly.type
_entity_poly.pdbx_seq_one_letter_code
_entity_poly.pdbx_strand_id
1 'polypeptide(L)'
;MTSGQDVSSHYQHYFQMLKATTEELKSHAFQIRHDVYYVEEQMITEQQVFNQRESDSWDECADHCLLLHKPSQTFIGTVRMIPKSTSPYNSLPVEKHYPMPFDFIGTSIKGLDDCKTGEISRMAILSSFRRRSCDTDFSEMNEQPSDQQNRRFAINYMPMCLTFAAIHLLLASEKEYGIALMEPRLAKLLKRFGVVLMQIGGTVEFYGQRAPFLINPVSTANNLVPEYQGLFDLVGSDLGC
;
A
#
# COMPACT_ATOMS: atom_id res chain seq x y z
N MET A 1 10.03 -31.56 0.67
CA MET A 1 10.09 -30.36 1.52
C MET A 1 10.85 -29.33 0.70
N THR A 2 10.14 -28.51 -0.04
CA THR A 2 10.73 -27.38 -0.79
C THR A 2 11.18 -26.37 0.24
N SER A 3 12.48 -26.08 0.30
CA SER A 3 13.06 -24.98 1.07
C SER A 3 12.34 -23.69 0.68
N GLY A 4 11.40 -23.24 1.49
CA GLY A 4 10.76 -21.94 1.30
C GLY A 4 11.85 -20.91 1.33
N GLN A 5 12.01 -20.19 0.26
CA GLN A 5 12.86 -19.00 0.22
C GLN A 5 12.32 -18.07 1.31
N ASP A 6 13.14 -17.74 2.30
CA ASP A 6 12.74 -16.84 3.37
C ASP A 6 12.41 -15.47 2.78
N VAL A 7 11.16 -15.04 2.96
CA VAL A 7 10.64 -13.76 2.45
C VAL A 7 11.51 -12.59 2.93
N SER A 8 11.96 -12.65 4.17
CA SER A 8 12.81 -11.64 4.80
C SER A 8 14.16 -11.52 4.11
N SER A 9 14.83 -12.66 3.86
CA SER A 9 16.11 -12.69 3.14
C SER A 9 15.97 -12.19 1.71
N HIS A 10 14.90 -12.55 1.02
CA HIS A 10 14.63 -12.06 -0.33
C HIS A 10 14.38 -10.55 -0.34
N TYR A 11 13.59 -10.04 0.60
CA TYR A 11 13.36 -8.60 0.75
C TYR A 11 14.69 -7.86 0.99
N GLN A 12 15.48 -8.30 1.94
CA GLN A 12 16.79 -7.69 2.23
C GLN A 12 17.71 -7.62 1.01
N HIS A 13 17.66 -8.63 0.15
CA HIS A 13 18.52 -8.69 -1.04
C HIS A 13 18.04 -7.77 -2.16
N TYR A 14 16.73 -7.74 -2.42
CA TYR A 14 16.17 -7.12 -3.62
C TYR A 14 15.43 -5.81 -3.37
N PHE A 15 14.96 -5.54 -2.15
CA PHE A 15 14.09 -4.40 -1.88
C PHE A 15 14.54 -3.58 -0.69
N GLN A 16 14.06 -2.34 -0.67
CA GLN A 16 14.17 -1.43 0.46
C GLN A 16 12.94 -0.54 0.51
N MET A 17 12.41 -0.32 1.72
CA MET A 17 11.34 0.65 1.94
C MET A 17 11.95 2.00 2.35
N LEU A 18 11.45 3.10 1.76
CA LEU A 18 11.88 4.44 2.11
C LEU A 18 10.68 5.32 2.42
N LYS A 19 10.78 6.13 3.46
CA LYS A 19 9.83 7.24 3.70
C LYS A 19 10.20 8.41 2.77
N ALA A 20 9.24 8.90 2.00
CA ALA A 20 9.45 10.02 1.07
C ALA A 20 9.39 11.37 1.82
N THR A 21 10.50 11.76 2.43
CA THR A 21 10.61 12.98 3.26
C THR A 21 10.99 14.24 2.47
N THR A 22 11.49 14.10 1.25
CA THR A 22 11.88 15.21 0.38
C THR A 22 10.91 15.34 -0.79
N GLU A 23 10.81 16.56 -1.36
CA GLU A 23 9.97 16.79 -2.55
C GLU A 23 10.39 15.94 -3.75
N GLU A 24 11.67 15.61 -3.87
CA GLU A 24 12.18 14.71 -4.89
C GLU A 24 11.61 13.29 -4.71
N LEU A 25 11.68 12.75 -3.48
CA LEU A 25 11.12 11.43 -3.18
C LEU A 25 9.61 11.40 -3.34
N LYS A 26 8.90 12.44 -2.88
CA LYS A 26 7.43 12.55 -3.10
C LYS A 26 7.09 12.56 -4.60
N SER A 27 7.92 13.25 -5.40
CA SER A 27 7.77 13.28 -6.84
C SER A 27 7.80 11.88 -7.47
N HIS A 28 8.64 10.97 -6.99
CA HIS A 28 8.64 9.57 -7.43
C HIS A 28 7.34 8.85 -7.05
N ALA A 29 6.80 9.09 -5.86
CA ALA A 29 5.50 8.53 -5.47
C ALA A 29 4.39 9.00 -6.43
N PHE A 30 4.36 10.29 -6.76
CA PHE A 30 3.37 10.87 -7.68
C PHE A 30 3.53 10.37 -9.12
N GLN A 31 4.77 10.11 -9.56
CA GLN A 31 5.04 9.51 -10.86
C GLN A 31 4.57 8.05 -10.94
N ILE A 32 4.87 7.22 -9.92
CA ILE A 32 4.36 5.85 -9.86
C ILE A 32 2.82 5.82 -9.90
N ARG A 33 2.16 6.73 -9.19
CA ARG A 33 0.71 6.87 -9.18
C ARG A 33 0.17 7.26 -10.57
N HIS A 34 0.83 8.20 -11.25
CA HIS A 34 0.53 8.55 -12.65
C HIS A 34 0.65 7.33 -13.55
N ASP A 35 1.80 6.64 -13.50
CA ASP A 35 2.07 5.52 -14.39
C ASP A 35 1.05 4.39 -14.18
N VAL A 36 0.72 4.07 -12.92
CA VAL A 36 -0.25 3.02 -12.61
C VAL A 36 -1.68 3.47 -12.89
N TYR A 37 -2.14 4.62 -12.37
CA TYR A 37 -3.56 4.99 -12.43
C TYR A 37 -3.98 5.61 -13.76
N TYR A 38 -3.10 6.36 -14.41
CA TYR A 38 -3.41 7.02 -15.67
C TYR A 38 -2.98 6.17 -16.88
N VAL A 39 -1.69 5.70 -16.89
CA VAL A 39 -1.15 5.02 -18.07
C VAL A 39 -1.58 3.56 -18.14
N GLU A 40 -1.39 2.80 -17.03
CA GLU A 40 -1.60 1.35 -17.03
C GLU A 40 -3.07 0.96 -16.87
N GLU A 41 -3.76 1.55 -15.87
CA GLU A 41 -5.11 1.13 -15.46
C GLU A 41 -6.21 2.05 -16.01
N GLN A 42 -5.87 3.23 -16.54
CA GLN A 42 -6.81 4.23 -17.09
C GLN A 42 -7.95 4.59 -16.12
N MET A 43 -7.63 4.61 -14.82
CA MET A 43 -8.60 4.90 -13.76
C MET A 43 -8.91 6.38 -13.61
N ILE A 44 -7.97 7.26 -13.93
CA ILE A 44 -8.08 8.70 -13.77
C ILE A 44 -7.98 9.42 -15.11
N THR A 45 -8.45 10.67 -15.14
CA THR A 45 -8.46 11.50 -16.36
C THR A 45 -7.25 12.44 -16.39
N GLU A 46 -6.96 12.99 -17.57
CA GLU A 46 -5.88 13.96 -17.78
C GLU A 46 -5.99 15.18 -16.84
N GLN A 47 -7.20 15.57 -16.44
CA GLN A 47 -7.43 16.68 -15.50
C GLN A 47 -6.87 16.43 -14.09
N GLN A 48 -6.61 15.17 -13.74
CA GLN A 48 -6.06 14.76 -12.44
C GLN A 48 -4.54 14.57 -12.49
N VAL A 49 -3.92 14.90 -13.63
CA VAL A 49 -2.49 14.70 -13.90
C VAL A 49 -1.84 16.03 -14.24
N PHE A 50 -0.71 16.32 -13.62
CA PHE A 50 0.11 17.47 -13.94
C PHE A 50 1.58 17.07 -14.08
N ASN A 51 2.21 17.40 -15.20
CA ASN A 51 3.62 17.05 -15.48
C ASN A 51 3.97 15.57 -15.21
N GLN A 52 3.13 14.65 -15.72
CA GLN A 52 3.27 13.19 -15.51
C GLN A 52 3.28 12.78 -14.03
N ARG A 53 2.51 13.48 -13.19
CA ARG A 53 2.34 13.20 -11.77
C ARG A 53 0.86 13.23 -11.41
N GLU A 54 0.43 12.27 -10.60
CA GLU A 54 -0.88 12.27 -9.96
C GLU A 54 -0.71 12.71 -8.52
N SER A 55 -1.35 13.81 -8.14
CA SER A 55 -1.37 14.32 -6.77
C SER A 55 -2.72 14.95 -6.46
N ASP A 56 -3.05 15.03 -5.19
CA ASP A 56 -4.23 15.70 -4.68
C ASP A 56 -3.90 16.57 -3.46
N SER A 57 -4.87 17.36 -2.99
CA SER A 57 -4.67 18.28 -1.85
C SER A 57 -4.39 17.59 -0.51
N TRP A 58 -4.67 16.31 -0.37
CA TRP A 58 -4.31 15.55 0.83
C TRP A 58 -2.83 15.17 0.89
N ASP A 59 -2.11 15.24 -0.24
CA ASP A 59 -0.69 14.91 -0.28
C ASP A 59 0.18 15.90 0.52
N GLU A 60 -0.33 17.11 0.77
CA GLU A 60 0.36 18.13 1.59
C GLU A 60 0.51 17.71 3.06
N CYS A 61 -0.44 16.93 3.59
CA CYS A 61 -0.44 16.48 4.99
C CYS A 61 -0.13 14.98 5.13
N ALA A 62 0.17 14.30 4.05
CA ALA A 62 0.33 12.85 4.01
C ALA A 62 1.78 12.41 4.14
N ASP A 63 1.97 11.23 4.74
CA ASP A 63 3.20 10.47 4.67
C ASP A 63 3.16 9.50 3.49
N HIS A 64 4.25 9.43 2.72
CA HIS A 64 4.41 8.53 1.60
C HIS A 64 5.56 7.57 1.83
N CYS A 65 5.38 6.31 1.41
CA CYS A 65 6.46 5.33 1.33
C CYS A 65 6.71 4.92 -0.12
N LEU A 66 7.95 4.60 -0.41
CA LEU A 66 8.44 4.12 -1.69
C LEU A 66 9.11 2.77 -1.53
N LEU A 67 8.78 1.82 -2.39
CA LEU A 67 9.46 0.53 -2.49
C LEU A 67 10.52 0.61 -3.58
N LEU A 68 11.79 0.54 -3.19
CA LEU A 68 12.95 0.53 -4.09
C LEU A 68 13.29 -0.91 -4.48
N HIS A 69 13.46 -1.18 -5.76
CA HIS A 69 14.11 -2.38 -6.26
C HIS A 69 15.61 -2.14 -6.40
N LYS A 70 16.40 -2.70 -5.49
CA LYS A 70 17.85 -2.45 -5.37
C LYS A 70 18.65 -2.76 -6.65
N PRO A 71 18.44 -3.91 -7.34
CA PRO A 71 19.22 -4.22 -8.53
C PRO A 71 19.07 -3.20 -9.67
N SER A 72 17.86 -2.68 -9.89
CA SER A 72 17.62 -1.69 -10.95
C SER A 72 17.67 -0.24 -10.45
N GLN A 73 17.82 -0.01 -9.14
CA GLN A 73 17.77 1.33 -8.53
C GLN A 73 16.51 2.12 -8.92
N THR A 74 15.38 1.39 -9.04
CA THR A 74 14.10 1.97 -9.47
C THR A 74 13.07 1.88 -8.36
N PHE A 75 12.34 2.95 -8.12
CA PHE A 75 11.15 2.92 -7.26
C PHE A 75 10.01 2.26 -8.03
N ILE A 76 9.46 1.21 -7.46
CA ILE A 76 8.51 0.32 -8.13
C ILE A 76 7.11 0.32 -7.51
N GLY A 77 6.98 0.87 -6.34
CA GLY A 77 5.70 0.94 -5.63
C GLY A 77 5.66 2.06 -4.63
N THR A 78 4.45 2.45 -4.27
CA THR A 78 4.17 3.51 -3.29
C THR A 78 2.92 3.20 -2.49
N VAL A 79 2.82 3.80 -1.30
CA VAL A 79 1.61 3.86 -0.47
C VAL A 79 1.59 5.17 0.28
N ARG A 80 0.38 5.68 0.58
CA ARG A 80 0.14 6.91 1.30
C ARG A 80 -0.64 6.65 2.58
N MET A 81 -0.27 7.35 3.67
CA MET A 81 -1.03 7.46 4.90
C MET A 81 -1.38 8.93 5.18
N ILE A 82 -2.66 9.21 5.42
CA ILE A 82 -3.17 10.55 5.72
C ILE A 82 -3.68 10.56 7.15
N PRO A 83 -3.08 11.34 8.07
CA PRO A 83 -3.65 11.55 9.40
C PRO A 83 -4.94 12.39 9.30
N LYS A 84 -6.04 11.95 9.90
CA LYS A 84 -7.30 12.68 9.83
C LYS A 84 -7.22 14.04 10.51
N SER A 85 -6.48 14.14 11.62
CA SER A 85 -6.31 15.39 12.38
C SER A 85 -5.62 16.53 11.64
N THR A 86 -4.83 16.22 10.62
CA THR A 86 -4.12 17.23 9.80
C THR A 86 -4.72 17.41 8.42
N SER A 87 -5.80 16.70 8.13
CA SER A 87 -6.46 16.76 6.82
C SER A 87 -7.03 18.17 6.56
N PRO A 88 -6.79 18.75 5.37
CA PRO A 88 -7.20 20.14 5.04
C PRO A 88 -8.72 20.33 5.05
N TYR A 89 -9.49 19.24 4.98
CA TYR A 89 -10.95 19.28 4.92
C TYR A 89 -11.63 18.75 6.19
N ASN A 90 -10.90 18.50 7.27
CA ASN A 90 -11.37 17.74 8.44
C ASN A 90 -12.06 16.42 8.05
N SER A 91 -11.68 15.86 6.91
CA SER A 91 -12.25 14.63 6.35
C SER A 91 -11.18 13.85 5.58
N LEU A 92 -11.36 12.55 5.49
CA LEU A 92 -10.49 11.67 4.72
C LEU A 92 -11.03 11.49 3.28
N PRO A 93 -10.18 11.19 2.29
CA PRO A 93 -10.62 10.88 0.93
C PRO A 93 -11.74 9.84 0.87
N VAL A 94 -11.67 8.80 1.70
CA VAL A 94 -12.71 7.77 1.76
C VAL A 94 -14.08 8.33 2.10
N GLU A 95 -14.17 9.34 2.95
CA GLU A 95 -15.44 9.99 3.32
C GLU A 95 -16.06 10.79 2.16
N LYS A 96 -15.25 11.19 1.18
CA LYS A 96 -15.71 11.84 -0.05
C LYS A 96 -16.19 10.85 -1.11
N HIS A 97 -15.59 9.69 -1.17
CA HIS A 97 -15.82 8.70 -2.23
C HIS A 97 -16.76 7.56 -1.82
N TYR A 98 -17.03 7.40 -0.54
CA TYR A 98 -17.93 6.40 -0.01
C TYR A 98 -19.18 7.07 0.60
N PRO A 99 -20.41 6.66 0.21
CA PRO A 99 -21.63 7.21 0.81
C PRO A 99 -21.70 6.88 2.30
N MET A 100 -21.72 7.94 3.12
CA MET A 100 -21.83 7.83 4.58
C MET A 100 -23.29 7.66 5.03
N PRO A 101 -23.59 7.04 6.19
CA PRO A 101 -22.64 6.53 7.18
C PRO A 101 -22.07 5.18 6.79
N PHE A 102 -20.86 4.89 7.27
CA PHE A 102 -20.38 3.52 7.23
C PHE A 102 -21.27 2.68 8.12
N ASP A 103 -21.90 1.64 7.56
CA ASP A 103 -22.73 0.68 8.33
C ASP A 103 -21.84 -0.22 9.17
N PHE A 104 -21.33 0.36 10.23
CA PHE A 104 -20.55 -0.35 11.22
C PHE A 104 -21.51 -0.95 12.26
N ILE A 105 -21.50 -2.27 12.40
CA ILE A 105 -22.23 -2.94 13.47
C ILE A 105 -21.61 -2.49 14.80
N GLY A 106 -22.14 -1.40 15.37
CA GLY A 106 -21.82 -0.94 16.70
C GLY A 106 -21.02 0.36 16.85
N THR A 107 -20.41 0.91 15.79
CA THR A 107 -19.65 2.19 15.92
C THR A 107 -19.64 2.93 14.59
N SER A 108 -20.15 4.14 14.55
CA SER A 108 -19.96 5.05 13.42
C SER A 108 -18.48 5.50 13.37
N ILE A 109 -17.88 5.63 12.19
CA ILE A 109 -16.56 6.30 12.04
C ILE A 109 -16.61 7.74 12.58
N LYS A 110 -17.79 8.37 12.59
CA LYS A 110 -18.03 9.64 13.31
C LYS A 110 -17.76 9.56 14.82
N GLY A 111 -17.64 8.37 15.40
CA GLY A 111 -17.26 8.17 16.80
C GLY A 111 -15.79 7.77 17.00
N LEU A 112 -14.98 7.61 15.92
CA LEU A 112 -13.55 7.43 16.04
C LEU A 112 -12.89 8.79 16.28
N ASP A 113 -11.96 8.83 17.22
CA ASP A 113 -11.16 10.03 17.48
C ASP A 113 -10.36 10.41 16.24
N ASP A 114 -10.55 11.63 15.75
CA ASP A 114 -9.86 12.13 14.57
C ASP A 114 -8.33 12.14 14.76
N CYS A 115 -7.85 12.37 15.99
CA CYS A 115 -6.44 12.30 16.33
C CYS A 115 -5.88 10.87 16.25
N LYS A 116 -6.72 9.87 16.40
CA LYS A 116 -6.37 8.44 16.43
C LYS A 116 -6.65 7.71 15.12
N THR A 117 -7.12 8.42 14.12
CA THR A 117 -7.53 7.84 12.84
C THR A 117 -6.68 8.35 11.68
N GLY A 118 -6.32 7.46 10.75
CA GLY A 118 -5.68 7.79 9.48
C GLY A 118 -6.28 7.01 8.31
N GLU A 119 -6.03 7.44 7.08
CA GLU A 119 -6.39 6.70 5.86
C GLU A 119 -5.16 6.14 5.18
N ILE A 120 -5.21 4.87 4.82
CA ILE A 120 -4.27 4.24 3.91
C ILE A 120 -4.86 4.27 2.50
N SER A 121 -4.16 4.92 1.59
CA SER A 121 -4.61 5.07 0.20
C SER A 121 -3.45 5.10 -0.78
N ARG A 122 -3.77 5.22 -2.07
CA ARG A 122 -2.78 5.37 -3.15
C ARG A 122 -1.70 4.27 -3.16
N MET A 123 -2.07 3.03 -2.78
CA MET A 123 -1.17 1.89 -2.96
C MET A 123 -1.08 1.54 -4.44
N ALA A 124 0.10 1.65 -5.00
CA ALA A 124 0.38 1.38 -6.40
C ALA A 124 1.70 0.62 -6.57
N ILE A 125 1.74 -0.30 -7.53
CA ILE A 125 2.93 -1.06 -7.92
C ILE A 125 2.95 -1.10 -9.45
N LEU A 126 4.08 -0.75 -10.06
CA LEU A 126 4.25 -0.77 -11.53
C LEU A 126 3.95 -2.14 -12.12
N SER A 127 3.22 -2.19 -13.23
CA SER A 127 2.79 -3.44 -13.87
C SER A 127 3.96 -4.34 -14.28
N SER A 128 5.09 -3.76 -14.65
CA SER A 128 6.33 -4.49 -14.95
C SER A 128 6.79 -5.37 -13.79
N PHE A 129 6.38 -5.07 -12.56
CA PHE A 129 6.65 -5.85 -11.36
C PHE A 129 5.44 -6.65 -10.86
N ARG A 130 4.21 -6.35 -11.34
CA ARG A 130 2.98 -7.08 -10.97
C ARG A 130 2.65 -8.25 -11.89
N ARG A 131 3.03 -8.20 -13.18
CA ARG A 131 2.62 -9.18 -14.20
C ARG A 131 3.24 -10.55 -13.96
N ARG A 132 2.41 -11.59 -14.00
CA ARG A 132 2.86 -12.98 -14.03
C ARG A 132 3.51 -13.25 -15.39
N SER A 133 4.56 -14.05 -15.41
CA SER A 133 5.34 -14.40 -16.62
C SER A 133 4.57 -15.16 -17.71
N CYS A 134 3.26 -15.39 -17.56
CA CYS A 134 2.44 -16.02 -18.60
C CYS A 134 1.82 -15.01 -19.59
N ASP A 135 1.94 -13.69 -19.35
CA ASP A 135 1.22 -12.68 -20.12
C ASP A 135 2.11 -11.83 -21.04
N THR A 136 3.42 -12.08 -21.10
CA THR A 136 4.29 -11.28 -21.98
C THR A 136 5.43 -12.08 -22.58
N ASP A 137 5.59 -11.95 -23.89
CA ASP A 137 6.82 -12.25 -24.65
C ASP A 137 7.98 -11.36 -24.16
N PHE A 138 8.58 -11.71 -23.02
CA PHE A 138 9.87 -11.14 -22.59
C PHE A 138 11.02 -11.98 -23.21
N SER A 139 11.07 -12.03 -24.55
CA SER A 139 12.12 -12.73 -25.28
C SER A 139 13.43 -11.94 -25.40
N GLU A 140 13.56 -10.77 -24.79
CA GLU A 140 14.72 -9.89 -25.01
C GLU A 140 15.59 -9.59 -23.78
N MET A 141 15.32 -10.17 -22.62
CA MET A 141 16.27 -10.10 -21.50
C MET A 141 16.85 -11.48 -21.21
N ASN A 142 18.18 -11.61 -21.28
CA ASN A 142 18.97 -12.77 -20.87
C ASN A 142 18.85 -13.00 -19.35
N GLU A 143 17.64 -13.30 -18.85
CA GLU A 143 17.42 -13.60 -17.44
C GLU A 143 17.72 -15.08 -17.16
N GLN A 144 18.52 -15.34 -16.14
CA GLN A 144 18.76 -16.69 -15.63
C GLN A 144 17.46 -17.32 -15.11
N PRO A 145 17.25 -18.63 -15.21
CA PRO A 145 16.04 -19.29 -14.67
C PRO A 145 15.76 -19.01 -13.18
N SER A 146 16.81 -18.74 -12.40
CA SER A 146 16.73 -18.29 -10.99
C SER A 146 15.99 -16.96 -10.84
N ASP A 147 16.14 -16.04 -11.80
CA ASP A 147 15.59 -14.70 -11.71
C ASP A 147 14.07 -14.70 -11.95
N GLN A 148 13.59 -15.58 -12.83
CA GLN A 148 12.15 -15.77 -13.03
C GLN A 148 11.46 -16.33 -11.79
N GLN A 149 12.09 -17.25 -11.07
CA GLN A 149 11.53 -17.81 -9.84
C GLN A 149 11.52 -16.78 -8.71
N ASN A 150 12.60 -16.00 -8.57
CA ASN A 150 12.71 -14.90 -7.62
C ASN A 150 11.66 -13.81 -7.90
N ARG A 151 11.44 -13.47 -9.17
CA ARG A 151 10.42 -12.50 -9.59
C ARG A 151 9.00 -12.96 -9.26
N ARG A 152 8.66 -14.23 -9.54
CA ARG A 152 7.35 -14.80 -9.18
C ARG A 152 7.12 -14.82 -7.68
N PHE A 153 8.15 -15.07 -6.91
CA PHE A 153 8.10 -15.04 -5.45
C PHE A 153 7.86 -13.61 -4.95
N ALA A 154 8.59 -12.63 -5.46
CA ALA A 154 8.46 -11.21 -5.10
C ALA A 154 7.05 -10.65 -5.37
N ILE A 155 6.45 -10.94 -6.52
CA ILE A 155 5.10 -10.48 -6.89
C ILE A 155 4.06 -10.83 -5.82
N ASN A 156 4.22 -11.94 -5.12
CA ASN A 156 3.25 -12.39 -4.15
C ASN A 156 3.27 -11.60 -2.84
N TYR A 157 4.41 -10.97 -2.44
CA TYR A 157 4.51 -10.26 -1.17
C TYR A 157 4.77 -8.74 -1.30
N MET A 158 5.02 -8.19 -2.50
CA MET A 158 5.18 -6.74 -2.68
C MET A 158 3.99 -5.91 -2.14
N PRO A 159 2.73 -6.29 -2.39
CA PRO A 159 1.60 -5.59 -1.76
C PRO A 159 1.67 -5.65 -0.23
N MET A 160 2.24 -6.72 0.32
CA MET A 160 2.45 -6.87 1.76
C MET A 160 3.49 -5.89 2.30
N CYS A 161 4.60 -5.70 1.57
CA CYS A 161 5.62 -4.71 1.96
C CYS A 161 5.02 -3.31 2.08
N LEU A 162 4.20 -2.88 1.11
CA LEU A 162 3.51 -1.59 1.13
C LEU A 162 2.45 -1.52 2.25
N THR A 163 1.74 -2.62 2.51
CA THR A 163 0.80 -2.69 3.63
C THR A 163 1.52 -2.56 4.96
N PHE A 164 2.63 -3.25 5.15
CA PHE A 164 3.44 -3.16 6.35
C PHE A 164 4.02 -1.76 6.55
N ALA A 165 4.49 -1.12 5.46
CA ALA A 165 4.93 0.28 5.51
C ALA A 165 3.81 1.21 5.99
N ALA A 166 2.59 1.06 5.46
CA ALA A 166 1.45 1.85 5.89
C ALA A 166 1.08 1.59 7.37
N ILE A 167 1.19 0.35 7.84
CA ILE A 167 0.96 0.01 9.25
C ILE A 167 2.03 0.66 10.14
N HIS A 168 3.30 0.63 9.75
CA HIS A 168 4.36 1.34 10.48
C HIS A 168 4.13 2.85 10.52
N LEU A 169 3.68 3.47 9.43
CA LEU A 169 3.30 4.89 9.43
C LEU A 169 2.17 5.19 10.42
N LEU A 170 1.15 4.31 10.51
CA LEU A 170 0.08 4.46 11.51
C LEU A 170 0.63 4.36 12.93
N LEU A 171 1.48 3.35 13.21
CA LEU A 171 2.10 3.15 14.53
C LEU A 171 2.98 4.35 14.91
N ALA A 172 3.86 4.79 14.04
CA ALA A 172 4.75 5.93 14.26
C ALA A 172 3.98 7.27 14.47
N SER A 173 2.78 7.38 13.91
CA SER A 173 1.89 8.52 14.09
C SER A 173 0.87 8.31 15.23
N GLU A 174 1.05 7.30 16.08
CA GLU A 174 0.19 6.94 17.21
C GLU A 174 -1.30 6.78 16.83
N LYS A 175 -1.58 6.24 15.62
CA LYS A 175 -2.94 5.99 15.17
C LYS A 175 -3.43 4.62 15.69
N GLU A 176 -4.63 4.61 16.25
CA GLU A 176 -5.29 3.39 16.70
C GLU A 176 -5.98 2.67 15.53
N TYR A 177 -6.37 3.43 14.50
CA TYR A 177 -7.11 2.92 13.37
C TYR A 177 -6.60 3.48 12.04
N GLY A 178 -6.49 2.59 11.05
CA GLY A 178 -6.34 2.93 9.66
C GLY A 178 -7.62 2.60 8.89
N ILE A 179 -8.06 3.49 8.01
CA ILE A 179 -9.19 3.22 7.10
C ILE A 179 -8.62 3.06 5.69
N ALA A 180 -9.09 2.06 4.95
CA ALA A 180 -8.71 1.88 3.56
C ALA A 180 -9.92 1.45 2.72
N LEU A 181 -10.10 2.09 1.56
CA LEU A 181 -11.05 1.67 0.55
C LEU A 181 -10.32 0.74 -0.43
N MET A 182 -10.57 -0.56 -0.34
CA MET A 182 -9.83 -1.56 -1.12
C MET A 182 -10.74 -2.65 -1.70
N GLU A 183 -10.20 -3.39 -2.65
CA GLU A 183 -10.86 -4.57 -3.21
C GLU A 183 -11.02 -5.66 -2.13
N PRO A 184 -12.19 -6.30 -2.02
CA PRO A 184 -12.40 -7.40 -1.06
C PRO A 184 -11.43 -8.57 -1.24
N ARG A 185 -10.91 -8.77 -2.47
CA ARG A 185 -9.89 -9.79 -2.75
C ARG A 185 -8.56 -9.47 -2.05
N LEU A 186 -8.13 -8.21 -2.10
CA LEU A 186 -6.93 -7.74 -1.40
C LEU A 186 -7.11 -7.90 0.12
N ALA A 187 -8.24 -7.46 0.66
CA ALA A 187 -8.53 -7.62 2.08
C ALA A 187 -8.47 -9.10 2.52
N LYS A 188 -9.02 -10.02 1.72
CA LYS A 188 -8.93 -11.46 1.97
C LYS A 188 -7.48 -11.97 1.96
N LEU A 189 -6.66 -11.45 1.05
CA LEU A 189 -5.24 -11.78 0.99
C LEU A 189 -4.52 -11.29 2.25
N LEU A 190 -4.71 -10.02 2.63
CA LEU A 190 -4.08 -9.41 3.80
C LEU A 190 -4.43 -10.15 5.10
N LYS A 191 -5.69 -10.57 5.27
CA LYS A 191 -6.11 -11.40 6.42
C LYS A 191 -5.34 -12.72 6.53
N ARG A 192 -4.99 -13.35 5.41
CA ARG A 192 -4.21 -14.60 5.41
C ARG A 192 -2.79 -14.41 5.93
N PHE A 193 -2.27 -13.20 5.90
CA PHE A 193 -0.96 -12.84 6.44
C PHE A 193 -0.99 -12.35 7.88
N GLY A 194 -2.18 -12.29 8.48
CA GLY A 194 -2.37 -11.86 9.87
C GLY A 194 -2.73 -10.38 10.03
N VAL A 195 -2.96 -9.65 8.93
CA VAL A 195 -3.43 -8.26 9.03
C VAL A 195 -4.82 -8.24 9.65
N VAL A 196 -4.97 -7.56 10.78
CA VAL A 196 -6.24 -7.43 11.49
C VAL A 196 -7.04 -6.29 10.87
N LEU A 197 -8.01 -6.67 10.06
CA LEU A 197 -8.89 -5.73 9.37
C LEU A 197 -10.34 -6.19 9.38
N MET A 198 -11.26 -5.23 9.44
CA MET A 198 -12.70 -5.45 9.47
C MET A 198 -13.39 -4.61 8.41
N GLN A 199 -14.30 -5.21 7.63
CA GLN A 199 -15.13 -4.46 6.70
C GLN A 199 -16.15 -3.62 7.48
N ILE A 200 -16.23 -2.34 7.15
CA ILE A 200 -17.03 -1.34 7.84
C ILE A 200 -18.13 -0.72 6.98
N GLY A 201 -18.39 -1.30 5.82
CA GLY A 201 -19.45 -0.88 4.93
C GLY A 201 -19.61 -1.82 3.74
N GLY A 202 -20.67 -1.62 2.96
CA GLY A 202 -20.92 -2.37 1.73
C GLY A 202 -19.92 -2.10 0.64
N THR A 203 -20.00 -2.87 -0.45
CA THR A 203 -19.20 -2.61 -1.66
C THR A 203 -19.80 -1.46 -2.47
N VAL A 204 -18.91 -0.66 -3.05
CA VAL A 204 -19.24 0.42 -3.98
C VAL A 204 -18.45 0.25 -5.26
N GLU A 205 -18.98 0.79 -6.36
CA GLU A 205 -18.25 0.88 -7.61
C GLU A 205 -17.37 2.14 -7.58
N PHE A 206 -16.07 1.94 -7.40
CA PHE A 206 -15.05 3.00 -7.38
C PHE A 206 -13.76 2.45 -7.98
N TYR A 207 -13.63 2.61 -9.31
CA TYR A 207 -12.55 1.95 -10.07
C TYR A 207 -12.49 0.44 -9.79
N GLY A 208 -13.64 -0.23 -10.00
CA GLY A 208 -13.90 -1.59 -9.59
C GLY A 208 -14.59 -1.72 -8.23
N GLN A 209 -15.00 -2.93 -7.88
CA GLN A 209 -15.71 -3.20 -6.63
C GLN A 209 -14.79 -3.02 -5.42
N ARG A 210 -15.07 -2.02 -4.59
CA ARG A 210 -14.31 -1.71 -3.37
C ARG A 210 -15.21 -1.65 -2.15
N ALA A 211 -14.65 -1.93 -0.99
CA ALA A 211 -15.31 -1.75 0.29
C ALA A 211 -14.39 -1.05 1.29
N PRO A 212 -14.93 -0.30 2.25
CA PRO A 212 -14.14 0.30 3.30
C PRO A 212 -13.78 -0.74 4.37
N PHE A 213 -12.52 -0.72 4.80
CA PHE A 213 -11.99 -1.58 5.85
C PHE A 213 -11.34 -0.75 6.93
N LEU A 214 -11.59 -1.12 8.18
CA LEU A 214 -10.89 -0.62 9.35
C LEU A 214 -9.73 -1.56 9.68
N ILE A 215 -8.54 -1.02 9.84
CA ILE A 215 -7.31 -1.73 10.15
C ILE A 215 -6.88 -1.31 11.56
N ASN A 216 -6.59 -2.28 12.42
CA ASN A 216 -5.99 -2.02 13.72
C ASN A 216 -4.47 -2.31 13.63
N PRO A 217 -3.60 -1.28 13.64
CA PRO A 217 -2.17 -1.45 13.45
C PRO A 217 -1.50 -2.22 14.59
N VAL A 218 -1.87 -1.95 15.85
CA VAL A 218 -1.30 -2.62 17.03
C VAL A 218 -1.69 -4.10 17.04
N SER A 219 -2.97 -4.38 16.84
CA SER A 219 -3.43 -5.78 16.75
C SER A 219 -2.78 -6.50 15.58
N THR A 220 -2.55 -5.83 14.45
CA THR A 220 -1.85 -6.43 13.31
C THR A 220 -0.41 -6.80 13.68
N ALA A 221 0.37 -5.89 14.25
CA ALA A 221 1.74 -6.16 14.65
C ALA A 221 1.85 -7.39 15.59
N ASN A 222 0.85 -7.59 16.46
CA ASN A 222 0.81 -8.70 17.43
C ASN A 222 0.23 -10.02 16.86
N ASN A 223 -0.43 -10.01 15.69
CA ASN A 223 -1.13 -11.18 15.13
C ASN A 223 -0.60 -11.62 13.76
N LEU A 224 0.53 -11.09 13.31
CA LEU A 224 1.14 -11.51 12.05
C LEU A 224 1.47 -13.01 12.08
N VAL A 225 1.32 -13.64 10.94
CA VAL A 225 1.79 -15.01 10.75
C VAL A 225 3.32 -15.03 10.93
N PRO A 226 3.89 -15.97 11.68
CA PRO A 226 5.32 -15.99 12.03
C PRO A 226 6.28 -15.86 10.82
N GLU A 227 5.88 -16.40 9.66
CA GLU A 227 6.66 -16.31 8.41
C GLU A 227 6.88 -14.88 7.92
N TYR A 228 6.01 -13.93 8.31
CA TYR A 228 6.05 -12.53 7.86
C TYR A 228 6.52 -11.55 8.93
N GLN A 229 6.73 -12.02 10.18
CA GLN A 229 7.20 -11.15 11.24
C GLN A 229 8.57 -10.53 10.90
N GLY A 230 9.51 -11.32 10.41
CA GLY A 230 10.81 -10.81 9.99
C GLY A 230 10.74 -9.79 8.86
N LEU A 231 9.80 -9.97 7.91
CA LEU A 231 9.56 -8.97 6.86
C LEU A 231 8.98 -7.67 7.44
N PHE A 232 8.03 -7.77 8.38
CA PHE A 232 7.45 -6.62 9.05
C PHE A 232 8.53 -5.81 9.78
N ASP A 233 9.38 -6.49 10.55
CA ASP A 233 10.46 -5.86 11.32
C ASP A 233 11.49 -5.18 10.39
N LEU A 234 11.82 -5.80 9.25
CA LEU A 234 12.72 -5.22 8.25
C LEU A 234 12.15 -3.96 7.61
N VAL A 235 10.86 -3.98 7.24
CA VAL A 235 10.17 -2.80 6.69
C VAL A 235 10.15 -1.67 7.73
N GLY A 236 9.89 -1.96 8.99
CA GLY A 236 9.95 -0.99 10.08
C GLY A 236 11.34 -0.41 10.26
N SER A 237 12.37 -1.26 10.26
CA SER A 237 13.78 -0.83 10.35
C SER A 237 14.17 0.09 9.19
N ASP A 238 13.76 -0.21 7.98
CA ASP A 238 14.01 0.63 6.79
C ASP A 238 13.36 2.02 6.93
N LEU A 239 12.22 2.12 7.62
CA LEU A 239 11.49 3.36 7.86
C LEU A 239 11.97 4.13 9.11
N GLY A 240 12.86 3.53 9.92
CA GLY A 240 13.35 4.10 11.16
C GLY A 240 12.32 4.05 12.31
N CYS A 241 11.44 3.05 12.29
CA CYS A 241 10.38 2.82 13.27
C CYS A 241 10.77 1.69 14.25
#